data_77538afdcf8d85ea1e9c83f489255303
#
_entry.id   77538afdcf8d85ea1e9c83f489255303
#
_cell.length_a   1.000
_cell.length_b   1.000
_cell.length_c   1.000
_cell.angle_alpha   90.00
_cell.angle_beta   90.00
_cell.angle_gamma   90.00
#
_symmetry.space_group_name_H-M   'P 1'
#
loop_
_entity.id
_entity.type
_entity.pdbx_description
1 polymer ?
#
loop_
_entity_poly.entity_id
_entity_poly.type
_entity_poly.pdbx_seq_one_letter_code
_entity_poly.pdbx_strand_id
1 'polypeptide(L)'
;MRDFLRSLKLCAACLVGLALLSPLAAQSPADQHAAEGTVNIYNLDRDAHVGGVEIHGPISKAVVSQAVELIRSIRPDVDDLKVFLSSPGGDVLAAMELGEEIRKQWAWTAVDEHGECFGACVLVLAAGVRRIPAPENVGLQRMNFDQKEFVASLSPDKAKQKYTGVAKRVETYLARMGLPKKLFQEMAAQQASAKVRLLDAAKLKTLGLDGSDPAYEQWLRENSNEQPARSNRE
;
A
#
# COMPACT_ATOMS: atom_id res chain seq x y z
N MET A 1 73.51 -50.82 -18.11
CA MET A 1 73.42 -51.68 -16.91
C MET A 1 72.09 -51.41 -16.30
N ARG A 2 71.15 -52.23 -16.60
CA ARG A 2 70.39 -53.17 -15.74
C ARG A 2 69.36 -52.36 -14.92
N ASP A 3 68.13 -52.48 -15.36
CA ASP A 3 67.05 -53.37 -14.87
C ASP A 3 66.38 -52.78 -13.58
N PHE A 4 65.12 -52.66 -13.46
CA PHE A 4 64.08 -53.67 -13.44
C PHE A 4 62.66 -53.08 -13.40
N LEU A 5 61.86 -53.63 -14.22
CA LEU A 5 60.40 -53.64 -14.28
C LEU A 5 59.70 -53.97 -12.95
N ARG A 6 58.41 -53.60 -12.99
CA ARG A 6 57.22 -54.06 -12.19
C ARG A 6 56.77 -53.06 -11.12
N SER A 7 55.51 -52.71 -11.03
CA SER A 7 54.31 -53.49 -11.20
C SER A 7 53.09 -52.62 -11.29
N LEU A 8 52.21 -52.97 -12.19
CA LEU A 8 50.81 -52.50 -12.25
C LEU A 8 50.06 -52.69 -10.93
N LYS A 9 49.35 -51.69 -10.43
CA LYS A 9 48.08 -51.94 -9.74
C LYS A 9 47.10 -50.78 -10.08
N LEU A 10 46.10 -51.14 -10.89
CA LEU A 10 44.84 -50.43 -10.99
C LEU A 10 44.20 -50.30 -9.62
N CYS A 11 43.79 -49.08 -9.28
CA CYS A 11 42.72 -48.88 -8.33
C CYS A 11 41.75 -47.86 -8.95
N ALA A 12 40.69 -48.39 -9.52
CA ALA A 12 39.54 -47.63 -9.91
C ALA A 12 38.82 -47.17 -8.63
N ALA A 13 38.92 -45.87 -8.32
CA ALA A 13 38.06 -45.23 -7.32
C ALA A 13 37.01 -44.44 -8.05
N CYS A 14 35.82 -45.01 -8.19
CA CYS A 14 34.59 -44.32 -8.57
C CYS A 14 34.31 -43.25 -7.55
N LEU A 15 34.60 -42.01 -7.90
CA LEU A 15 34.01 -40.83 -7.20
C LEU A 15 32.59 -40.67 -7.71
N VAL A 16 31.66 -41.25 -6.97
CA VAL A 16 30.23 -40.96 -7.06
C VAL A 16 30.04 -39.53 -6.60
N GLY A 17 29.91 -38.61 -7.56
CA GLY A 17 29.49 -37.23 -7.31
C GLY A 17 28.03 -37.22 -6.84
N LEU A 18 27.83 -37.10 -5.54
CA LEU A 18 26.53 -36.84 -4.95
C LEU A 18 26.16 -35.39 -5.30
N ALA A 19 25.46 -35.20 -6.42
CA ALA A 19 24.79 -33.96 -6.72
C ALA A 19 23.71 -33.76 -5.67
N LEU A 20 23.95 -32.86 -4.72
CA LEU A 20 22.93 -32.32 -3.80
C LEU A 20 21.95 -31.52 -4.65
N LEU A 21 20.93 -32.19 -5.18
CA LEU A 21 19.72 -31.57 -5.68
C LEU A 21 19.01 -30.94 -4.46
N SER A 22 19.29 -29.66 -4.20
CA SER A 22 18.45 -28.87 -3.30
C SER A 22 17.02 -28.89 -3.88
N PRO A 23 16.01 -29.29 -3.11
CA PRO A 23 14.64 -29.18 -3.59
C PRO A 23 14.35 -27.68 -3.79
N LEU A 24 14.04 -27.30 -5.04
CA LEU A 24 13.41 -26.04 -5.34
C LEU A 24 12.08 -26.09 -4.58
N ALA A 25 12.01 -25.39 -3.44
CA ALA A 25 10.75 -25.24 -2.70
C ALA A 25 9.78 -24.54 -3.64
N ALA A 26 8.85 -25.29 -4.18
CA ALA A 26 7.73 -24.72 -4.92
C ALA A 26 6.94 -23.84 -3.94
N GLN A 27 6.96 -22.53 -4.16
CA GLN A 27 6.14 -21.61 -3.42
C GLN A 27 4.67 -21.98 -3.61
N SER A 28 3.92 -22.04 -2.52
CA SER A 28 2.50 -22.36 -2.58
C SER A 28 1.73 -21.26 -3.34
N PRO A 29 0.60 -21.60 -3.99
CA PRO A 29 -0.25 -20.58 -4.63
C PRO A 29 -0.69 -19.46 -3.67
N ALA A 30 -0.81 -19.75 -2.38
CA ALA A 30 -1.13 -18.78 -1.33
C ALA A 30 -0.01 -17.73 -1.14
N ASP A 31 1.27 -18.12 -1.25
CA ASP A 31 2.39 -17.20 -1.14
C ASP A 31 2.50 -16.27 -2.36
N GLN A 32 2.04 -16.72 -3.54
CA GLN A 32 2.01 -15.89 -4.74
C GLN A 32 0.91 -14.83 -4.68
N HIS A 33 -0.27 -15.15 -4.15
CA HIS A 33 -1.35 -14.19 -3.97
C HIS A 33 -1.04 -13.12 -2.93
N ALA A 34 -0.31 -13.44 -1.85
CA ALA A 34 0.18 -12.44 -0.89
C ALA A 34 1.16 -11.44 -1.52
N ALA A 35 1.88 -11.84 -2.59
CA ALA A 35 2.78 -10.97 -3.34
C ALA A 35 2.07 -10.05 -4.35
N GLU A 36 0.84 -10.36 -4.77
CA GLU A 36 0.13 -9.63 -5.83
C GLU A 36 -0.89 -8.60 -5.31
N GLY A 37 -1.19 -8.61 -4.02
CA GLY A 37 -2.25 -7.79 -3.43
C GLY A 37 -3.65 -8.26 -3.84
N THR A 38 -4.63 -8.06 -2.99
CA THR A 38 -6.02 -8.48 -3.19
C THR A 38 -6.98 -7.36 -2.85
N VAL A 39 -8.16 -7.41 -3.47
CA VAL A 39 -9.25 -6.47 -3.22
C VAL A 39 -10.55 -7.26 -3.04
N ASN A 40 -11.24 -7.00 -1.93
CA ASN A 40 -12.48 -7.68 -1.58
C ASN A 40 -13.56 -6.67 -1.19
N ILE A 41 -14.83 -7.09 -1.29
CA ILE A 41 -15.94 -6.36 -0.70
C ILE A 41 -15.99 -6.70 0.79
N TYR A 42 -16.13 -5.68 1.64
CA TYR A 42 -16.19 -5.82 3.10
C TYR A 42 -17.57 -5.41 3.61
N ASN A 43 -18.25 -6.32 4.34
CA ASN A 43 -19.50 -6.07 5.06
C ASN A 43 -20.54 -5.24 4.28
N LEU A 44 -20.81 -5.62 3.02
CA LEU A 44 -21.83 -4.95 2.23
C LEU A 44 -23.23 -5.32 2.74
N ASP A 45 -23.91 -4.37 3.35
CA ASP A 45 -25.31 -4.45 3.74
C ASP A 45 -26.09 -3.36 2.99
N ARG A 46 -26.87 -3.77 1.98
CA ARG A 46 -27.67 -2.88 1.14
C ARG A 46 -28.85 -2.29 1.87
N ASP A 47 -29.42 -3.01 2.83
CA ASP A 47 -30.57 -2.54 3.59
C ASP A 47 -30.17 -1.48 4.63
N ALA A 48 -29.00 -1.65 5.23
CA ALA A 48 -28.40 -0.66 6.13
C ALA A 48 -27.63 0.46 5.40
N HIS A 49 -27.47 0.38 4.06
CA HIS A 49 -26.69 1.31 3.24
C HIS A 49 -25.23 1.47 3.72
N VAL A 50 -24.62 0.41 4.21
CA VAL A 50 -23.24 0.38 4.66
C VAL A 50 -22.43 -0.66 3.90
N GLY A 51 -21.15 -0.38 3.69
CA GLY A 51 -20.27 -1.30 3.02
C GLY A 51 -18.89 -0.73 2.79
N GLY A 52 -18.00 -1.58 2.31
CA GLY A 52 -16.64 -1.17 2.07
C GLY A 52 -15.88 -2.05 1.09
N VAL A 53 -14.69 -1.62 0.82
CA VAL A 53 -13.68 -2.35 0.04
C VAL A 53 -12.47 -2.55 0.93
N GLU A 54 -11.94 -3.75 0.95
CA GLU A 54 -10.75 -4.13 1.68
C GLU A 54 -9.60 -4.37 0.70
N ILE A 55 -8.44 -3.75 0.96
CA ILE A 55 -7.26 -3.81 0.11
C ILE A 55 -6.11 -4.38 0.93
N HIS A 56 -5.61 -5.55 0.53
CA HIS A 56 -4.48 -6.21 1.17
C HIS A 56 -3.30 -6.34 0.22
N GLY A 57 -2.08 -6.24 0.78
CA GLY A 57 -0.84 -6.42 0.05
C GLY A 57 -0.38 -5.21 -0.76
N PRO A 58 0.58 -5.36 -1.70
CA PRO A 58 1.19 -4.26 -2.43
C PRO A 58 0.21 -3.53 -3.33
N ILE A 59 0.27 -2.19 -3.32
CA ILE A 59 -0.51 -1.34 -4.22
C ILE A 59 0.15 -1.36 -5.60
N SER A 60 -0.51 -2.01 -6.55
CA SER A 60 -0.14 -2.07 -7.96
C SER A 60 -1.24 -1.48 -8.83
N LYS A 61 -0.95 -1.24 -10.11
CA LYS A 61 -1.97 -0.79 -11.06
C LYS A 61 -3.13 -1.77 -11.18
N ALA A 62 -2.86 -3.08 -11.12
CA ALA A 62 -3.89 -4.12 -11.18
C ALA A 62 -4.81 -4.04 -9.96
N VAL A 63 -4.24 -3.96 -8.75
CA VAL A 63 -4.99 -3.78 -7.49
C VAL A 63 -5.84 -2.51 -7.53
N VAL A 64 -5.27 -1.40 -8.01
CA VAL A 64 -6.01 -0.14 -8.12
C VAL A 64 -7.17 -0.24 -9.10
N SER A 65 -6.98 -0.85 -10.27
CA SER A 65 -8.08 -1.05 -11.24
C SER A 65 -9.23 -1.85 -10.63
N GLN A 66 -8.94 -2.94 -9.92
CA GLN A 66 -9.94 -3.76 -9.22
C GLN A 66 -10.64 -2.97 -8.09
N ALA A 67 -9.86 -2.23 -7.28
CA ALA A 67 -10.42 -1.43 -6.19
C ALA A 67 -11.37 -0.34 -6.71
N VAL A 68 -10.99 0.37 -7.76
CA VAL A 68 -11.80 1.41 -8.40
C VAL A 68 -13.11 0.81 -8.97
N GLU A 69 -13.03 -0.35 -9.63
CA GLU A 69 -14.22 -1.05 -10.15
C GLU A 69 -15.16 -1.45 -9.01
N LEU A 70 -14.66 -2.06 -7.95
CA LEU A 70 -15.47 -2.43 -6.78
C LEU A 70 -16.06 -1.22 -6.08
N ILE A 71 -15.29 -0.18 -5.82
CA ILE A 71 -15.75 1.06 -5.21
C ILE A 71 -16.93 1.65 -5.99
N ARG A 72 -16.83 1.71 -7.32
CA ARG A 72 -17.89 2.23 -8.20
C ARG A 72 -19.10 1.33 -8.22
N SER A 73 -18.91 0.01 -8.16
CA SER A 73 -20.01 -0.95 -8.22
C SER A 73 -20.87 -0.94 -6.96
N ILE A 74 -20.26 -0.75 -5.76
CA ILE A 74 -21.01 -0.75 -4.50
C ILE A 74 -21.48 0.65 -4.07
N ARG A 75 -20.87 1.74 -4.59
CA ARG A 75 -21.19 3.11 -4.17
C ARG A 75 -22.67 3.49 -4.27
N PRO A 76 -23.43 3.05 -5.29
CA PRO A 76 -24.85 3.35 -5.34
C PRO A 76 -25.69 2.74 -4.22
N ASP A 77 -25.19 1.66 -3.61
CA ASP A 77 -25.91 0.87 -2.60
C ASP A 77 -25.55 1.31 -1.17
N VAL A 78 -24.57 2.22 -1.00
CA VAL A 78 -24.05 2.58 0.33
C VAL A 78 -23.94 4.10 0.51
N ASP A 79 -24.34 4.58 1.68
CA ASP A 79 -24.17 5.99 2.08
C ASP A 79 -22.77 6.21 2.65
N ASP A 80 -22.31 5.29 3.49
CA ASP A 80 -21.02 5.32 4.18
C ASP A 80 -20.06 4.30 3.58
N LEU A 81 -19.40 4.67 2.49
CA LEU A 81 -18.37 3.83 1.87
C LEU A 81 -17.06 3.90 2.66
N LYS A 82 -16.53 2.73 3.03
CA LYS A 82 -15.26 2.60 3.74
C LYS A 82 -14.23 1.83 2.90
N VAL A 83 -12.98 2.29 2.93
CA VAL A 83 -11.85 1.58 2.33
C VAL A 83 -10.87 1.18 3.43
N PHE A 84 -10.79 -0.12 3.69
CA PHE A 84 -9.89 -0.72 4.67
C PHE A 84 -8.55 -1.05 4.02
N LEU A 85 -7.47 -0.72 4.69
CA LEU A 85 -6.11 -0.81 4.16
C LEU A 85 -5.25 -1.71 5.03
N SER A 86 -4.61 -2.69 4.39
CA SER A 86 -3.52 -3.47 4.94
C SER A 86 -2.45 -3.66 3.86
N SER A 87 -1.46 -2.73 3.79
CA SER A 87 -0.54 -2.67 2.67
C SER A 87 0.87 -2.20 3.08
N PRO A 88 1.92 -2.91 2.65
CA PRO A 88 3.30 -2.47 2.83
C PRO A 88 3.69 -1.28 1.92
N GLY A 89 2.75 -0.78 1.11
CA GLY A 89 2.99 0.26 0.12
C GLY A 89 2.95 -0.26 -1.32
N GLY A 90 3.75 0.33 -2.20
CA GLY A 90 3.81 -0.06 -3.62
C GLY A 90 3.97 1.14 -4.56
N ASP A 91 3.30 1.12 -5.70
CA ASP A 91 3.38 2.17 -6.72
C ASP A 91 2.72 3.47 -6.24
N VAL A 92 3.53 4.53 -6.14
CA VAL A 92 3.10 5.87 -5.70
C VAL A 92 2.07 6.49 -6.64
N LEU A 93 2.20 6.28 -7.95
CA LEU A 93 1.27 6.86 -8.92
C LEU A 93 -0.08 6.15 -8.89
N ALA A 94 -0.07 4.82 -8.79
CA ALA A 94 -1.27 4.01 -8.62
C ALA A 94 -1.98 4.35 -7.29
N ALA A 95 -1.23 4.52 -6.19
CA ALA A 95 -1.79 4.93 -4.90
C ALA A 95 -2.50 6.30 -4.97
N MET A 96 -1.92 7.27 -5.68
CA MET A 96 -2.58 8.57 -5.89
C MET A 96 -3.84 8.45 -6.75
N GLU A 97 -3.83 7.62 -7.80
CA GLU A 97 -5.00 7.35 -8.65
C GLU A 97 -6.16 6.78 -7.82
N LEU A 98 -5.88 5.75 -7.01
CA LEU A 98 -6.86 5.19 -6.08
C LEU A 98 -7.37 6.23 -5.09
N GLY A 99 -6.47 7.02 -4.52
CA GLY A 99 -6.85 8.08 -3.58
C GLY A 99 -7.74 9.15 -4.21
N GLU A 100 -7.53 9.51 -5.47
CA GLU A 100 -8.42 10.44 -6.17
C GLU A 100 -9.82 9.87 -6.35
N GLU A 101 -9.95 8.57 -6.64
CA GLU A 101 -11.26 7.92 -6.70
C GLU A 101 -11.92 7.87 -5.31
N ILE A 102 -11.19 7.48 -4.26
CA ILE A 102 -11.68 7.47 -2.87
C ILE A 102 -12.23 8.86 -2.47
N ARG A 103 -11.46 9.92 -2.76
CA ARG A 103 -11.88 11.31 -2.48
C ARG A 103 -13.13 11.71 -3.28
N LYS A 104 -13.20 11.35 -4.55
CA LYS A 104 -14.35 11.63 -5.42
C LYS A 104 -15.63 10.95 -4.89
N GLN A 105 -15.50 9.77 -4.32
CA GLN A 105 -16.64 9.02 -3.75
C GLN A 105 -16.97 9.42 -2.32
N TRP A 106 -16.25 10.39 -1.74
CA TRP A 106 -16.42 10.81 -0.33
C TRP A 106 -16.27 9.64 0.65
N ALA A 107 -15.40 8.68 0.31
CA ALA A 107 -15.19 7.49 1.10
C ALA A 107 -14.28 7.77 2.31
N TRP A 108 -14.49 7.00 3.35
CA TRP A 108 -13.60 6.95 4.52
C TRP A 108 -12.44 5.98 4.23
N THR A 109 -11.34 6.19 4.89
CA THR A 109 -10.22 5.25 4.88
C THR A 109 -9.91 4.80 6.30
N ALA A 110 -9.61 3.52 6.46
CA ALA A 110 -9.27 2.94 7.76
C ALA A 110 -8.09 1.97 7.65
N VAL A 111 -7.32 1.88 8.71
CA VAL A 111 -6.31 0.83 8.91
C VAL A 111 -6.73 0.04 10.14
N ASP A 112 -6.87 -1.27 10.01
CA ASP A 112 -7.25 -2.16 11.09
C ASP A 112 -6.12 -2.29 12.14
N GLU A 113 -6.46 -2.72 13.35
CA GLU A 113 -5.50 -3.01 14.42
C GLU A 113 -4.47 -4.07 14.02
N HIS A 114 -4.84 -5.00 13.13
CA HIS A 114 -3.96 -6.03 12.58
C HIS A 114 -3.44 -5.72 11.17
N GLY A 115 -3.85 -4.57 10.60
CA GLY A 115 -3.41 -4.12 9.30
C GLY A 115 -2.12 -3.29 9.39
N GLU A 116 -1.51 -3.08 8.25
CA GLU A 116 -0.36 -2.17 8.11
C GLU A 116 -0.62 -1.16 6.99
N CYS A 117 -0.07 0.05 7.10
CA CYS A 117 -0.15 1.03 6.02
C CYS A 117 1.15 1.81 5.91
N PHE A 118 2.04 1.37 5.00
CA PHE A 118 3.38 1.93 4.86
C PHE A 118 3.60 2.58 3.49
N GLY A 119 4.50 3.55 3.44
CA GLY A 119 4.96 4.14 2.19
C GLY A 119 3.82 4.70 1.31
N ALA A 120 3.59 4.12 0.12
CA ALA A 120 2.53 4.56 -0.80
C ALA A 120 1.11 4.37 -0.23
N CYS A 121 0.89 3.40 0.68
CA CYS A 121 -0.40 3.23 1.36
C CYS A 121 -0.82 4.49 2.14
N VAL A 122 0.13 5.23 2.70
CA VAL A 122 -0.16 6.50 3.40
C VAL A 122 -0.83 7.53 2.49
N LEU A 123 -0.55 7.50 1.18
CA LEU A 123 -1.22 8.37 0.20
C LEU A 123 -2.69 7.96 0.03
N VAL A 124 -2.98 6.66 0.05
CA VAL A 124 -4.37 6.17 0.00
C VAL A 124 -5.11 6.53 1.28
N LEU A 125 -4.50 6.29 2.45
CA LEU A 125 -5.07 6.69 3.76
C LEU A 125 -5.38 8.19 3.80
N ALA A 126 -4.47 9.02 3.28
CA ALA A 126 -4.62 10.48 3.22
C ALA A 126 -5.84 10.94 2.40
N ALA A 127 -6.33 10.12 1.48
CA ALA A 127 -7.43 10.48 0.58
C ALA A 127 -8.81 10.43 1.25
N GLY A 128 -8.99 9.67 2.31
CA GLY A 128 -10.28 9.57 3.00
C GLY A 128 -10.80 10.92 3.46
N VAL A 129 -12.10 11.17 3.29
CA VAL A 129 -12.74 12.35 3.91
C VAL A 129 -12.79 12.21 5.42
N ARG A 130 -12.84 10.99 5.92
CA ARG A 130 -12.55 10.62 7.30
C ARG A 130 -11.47 9.54 7.30
N ARG A 131 -10.44 9.74 8.11
CA ARG A 131 -9.26 8.88 8.21
C ARG A 131 -9.22 8.26 9.59
N ILE A 132 -9.15 6.94 9.65
CA ILE A 132 -9.17 6.14 10.87
C ILE A 132 -7.93 5.24 10.85
N PRO A 133 -6.75 5.76 11.26
CA PRO A 133 -5.54 4.97 11.34
C PRO A 133 -5.54 4.09 12.58
N ALA A 134 -4.79 2.99 12.54
CA ALA A 134 -4.35 2.30 13.74
C ALA A 134 -2.96 2.82 14.13
N PRO A 135 -2.77 3.42 15.31
CA PRO A 135 -1.45 3.84 15.78
C PRO A 135 -0.44 2.69 15.75
N GLU A 136 0.82 2.98 15.46
CA GLU A 136 1.92 2.02 15.31
C GLU A 136 1.80 1.07 14.09
N ASN A 137 0.66 1.08 13.37
CA ASN A 137 0.46 0.32 12.14
C ASN A 137 0.53 1.19 10.87
N VAL A 138 0.71 2.49 11.04
CA VAL A 138 0.96 3.42 9.94
C VAL A 138 2.40 3.88 9.98
N GLY A 139 3.08 3.85 8.84
CA GLY A 139 4.50 4.18 8.83
C GLY A 139 4.97 4.89 7.56
N LEU A 140 5.93 5.80 7.76
CA LEU A 140 6.56 6.51 6.66
C LEU A 140 7.77 5.72 6.16
N GLN A 141 7.82 5.56 4.86
CA GLN A 141 8.99 5.07 4.12
C GLN A 141 9.35 6.11 3.06
N ARG A 142 10.59 6.05 2.58
CA ARG A 142 10.94 6.78 1.37
C ARG A 142 9.99 6.37 0.25
N MET A 143 9.48 7.36 -0.46
CA MET A 143 8.69 7.13 -1.66
C MET A 143 9.53 6.31 -2.64
N ASN A 144 9.15 5.07 -2.83
CA ASN A 144 9.78 4.19 -3.80
C ASN A 144 8.99 4.30 -5.11
N PHE A 145 9.64 4.76 -6.14
CA PHE A 145 9.08 4.74 -7.49
C PHE A 145 9.50 3.41 -8.09
N ASP A 146 8.70 2.39 -7.84
CA ASP A 146 9.02 1.04 -8.24
C ASP A 146 9.04 0.93 -9.76
N GLN A 147 10.23 1.09 -10.27
CA GLN A 147 10.63 0.67 -11.60
C GLN A 147 12.15 0.51 -11.59
N LYS A 148 12.62 -0.54 -10.92
CA LYS A 148 14.03 -0.92 -10.99
C LYS A 148 14.51 -0.94 -12.45
N GLU A 149 13.68 -1.45 -13.36
CA GLU A 149 13.96 -1.47 -14.80
C GLU A 149 13.99 -0.06 -15.42
N PHE A 150 13.12 0.84 -14.97
CA PHE A 150 13.03 2.18 -15.52
C PHE A 150 14.16 3.09 -15.02
N VAL A 151 14.56 2.99 -13.75
CA VAL A 151 15.66 3.79 -13.18
C VAL A 151 17.01 3.29 -13.66
N ALA A 152 17.17 1.96 -13.82
CA ALA A 152 18.41 1.37 -14.31
C ALA A 152 18.79 1.80 -15.75
N SER A 153 17.79 2.18 -16.56
CA SER A 153 17.99 2.63 -17.95
C SER A 153 18.20 4.14 -18.09
N LEU A 154 18.04 4.93 -17.00
CA LEU A 154 18.17 6.38 -17.04
C LEU A 154 19.55 6.87 -16.58
N SER A 155 20.04 7.95 -17.22
CA SER A 155 21.16 8.70 -16.63
C SER A 155 20.79 9.25 -15.25
N PRO A 156 21.79 9.47 -14.35
CA PRO A 156 21.55 10.02 -13.01
C PRO A 156 20.72 11.31 -13.00
N ASP A 157 20.96 12.21 -13.95
CA ASP A 157 20.22 13.48 -14.06
C ASP A 157 18.76 13.26 -14.44
N LYS A 158 18.49 12.36 -15.39
CA LYS A 158 17.10 12.00 -15.78
C LYS A 158 16.37 11.30 -14.64
N ALA A 159 17.04 10.43 -13.91
CA ALA A 159 16.46 9.77 -12.73
C ALA A 159 16.11 10.81 -11.65
N LYS A 160 17.01 11.76 -11.37
CA LYS A 160 16.78 12.86 -10.43
C LYS A 160 15.62 13.76 -10.88
N GLN A 161 15.58 14.14 -12.15
CA GLN A 161 14.49 14.96 -12.69
C GLN A 161 13.13 14.26 -12.56
N LYS A 162 13.06 12.97 -12.88
CA LYS A 162 11.85 12.17 -12.74
C LYS A 162 11.41 12.07 -11.29
N TYR A 163 12.34 11.77 -10.38
CA TYR A 163 12.07 11.74 -8.94
C TYR A 163 11.47 13.07 -8.46
N THR A 164 12.10 14.20 -8.82
CA THR A 164 11.62 15.53 -8.47
C THR A 164 10.22 15.80 -9.02
N GLY A 165 9.96 15.38 -10.26
CA GLY A 165 8.63 15.51 -10.88
C GLY A 165 7.55 14.74 -10.14
N VAL A 166 7.81 13.49 -9.74
CA VAL A 166 6.85 12.71 -8.98
C VAL A 166 6.70 13.24 -7.55
N ALA A 167 7.79 13.64 -6.89
CA ALA A 167 7.73 14.27 -5.57
C ALA A 167 6.83 15.52 -5.57
N LYS A 168 6.92 16.35 -6.60
CA LYS A 168 6.04 17.52 -6.78
C LYS A 168 4.57 17.13 -6.96
N ARG A 169 4.30 16.04 -7.69
CA ARG A 169 2.93 15.51 -7.84
C ARG A 169 2.37 15.03 -6.49
N VAL A 170 3.18 14.34 -5.68
CA VAL A 170 2.78 13.90 -4.33
C VAL A 170 2.49 15.10 -3.43
N GLU A 171 3.36 16.12 -3.43
CA GLU A 171 3.11 17.36 -2.68
C GLU A 171 1.77 18.01 -3.04
N THR A 172 1.52 18.14 -4.36
CA THR A 172 0.27 18.71 -4.87
C THR A 172 -0.94 17.84 -4.53
N TYR A 173 -0.81 16.52 -4.64
CA TYR A 173 -1.85 15.57 -4.27
C TYR A 173 -2.22 15.68 -2.79
N LEU A 174 -1.25 15.64 -1.88
CA LEU A 174 -1.50 15.74 -0.44
C LEU A 174 -2.16 17.08 -0.07
N ALA A 175 -1.74 18.18 -0.72
CA ALA A 175 -2.38 19.48 -0.53
C ALA A 175 -3.86 19.48 -0.96
N ARG A 176 -4.20 18.83 -2.09
CA ARG A 176 -5.60 18.64 -2.54
C ARG A 176 -6.41 17.76 -1.58
N MET A 177 -5.77 16.80 -0.91
CA MET A 177 -6.41 15.98 0.13
C MET A 177 -6.53 16.69 1.48
N GLY A 178 -6.19 17.98 1.55
CA GLY A 178 -6.30 18.79 2.79
C GLY A 178 -5.23 18.46 3.84
N LEU A 179 -4.15 17.79 3.47
CA LEU A 179 -3.09 17.40 4.41
C LEU A 179 -2.06 18.54 4.58
N PRO A 180 -1.50 18.69 5.79
CA PRO A 180 -0.47 19.69 6.05
C PRO A 180 0.82 19.35 5.27
N LYS A 181 1.49 20.38 4.77
CA LYS A 181 2.77 20.26 4.04
C LYS A 181 3.82 19.44 4.82
N LYS A 182 3.72 19.43 6.14
CA LYS A 182 4.59 18.67 7.04
C LYS A 182 4.60 17.17 6.71
N LEU A 183 3.45 16.57 6.32
CA LEU A 183 3.40 15.17 5.92
C LEU A 183 4.33 14.90 4.73
N PHE A 184 4.22 15.70 3.68
CA PHE A 184 5.11 15.57 2.53
C PHE A 184 6.59 15.73 2.91
N GLN A 185 6.91 16.73 3.73
CA GLN A 185 8.28 16.97 4.18
C GLN A 185 8.86 15.77 4.94
N GLU A 186 8.06 15.16 5.81
CA GLU A 186 8.48 13.98 6.57
C GLU A 186 8.61 12.72 5.69
N MET A 187 7.74 12.54 4.69
CA MET A 187 7.88 11.47 3.70
C MET A 187 9.13 11.65 2.84
N ALA A 188 9.39 12.87 2.36
CA ALA A 188 10.54 13.19 1.52
C ALA A 188 11.88 13.07 2.27
N ALA A 189 11.88 13.28 3.59
CA ALA A 189 13.06 13.18 4.43
C ALA A 189 13.49 11.72 4.72
N GLN A 190 12.65 10.71 4.39
CA GLN A 190 13.01 9.31 4.64
C GLN A 190 14.18 8.87 3.75
N GLN A 191 15.15 8.18 4.34
CA GLN A 191 16.29 7.64 3.61
C GLN A 191 15.95 6.33 2.91
N ALA A 192 16.60 6.03 1.78
CA ALA A 192 16.34 4.83 0.98
C ALA A 192 16.56 3.51 1.72
N SER A 193 17.49 3.50 2.68
CA SER A 193 17.86 2.34 3.49
C SER A 193 17.21 2.32 4.87
N ALA A 194 16.39 3.34 5.19
CA ALA A 194 15.75 3.42 6.50
C ALA A 194 14.62 2.38 6.62
N LYS A 195 14.51 1.80 7.80
CA LYS A 195 13.33 1.03 8.19
C LYS A 195 12.09 1.92 8.16
N VAL A 196 10.91 1.30 8.07
CA VAL A 196 9.63 2.01 8.25
C VAL A 196 9.66 2.79 9.54
N ARG A 197 9.33 4.08 9.49
CA ARG A 197 9.16 4.90 10.68
C ARG A 197 7.69 4.90 11.08
N LEU A 198 7.36 4.13 12.08
CA LEU A 198 6.00 4.01 12.63
C LEU A 198 5.56 5.34 13.26
N LEU A 199 4.27 5.59 13.23
CA LEU A 199 3.64 6.82 13.71
C LEU A 199 2.75 6.51 14.90
N ASP A 200 3.01 7.18 16.01
CA ASP A 200 2.12 7.18 17.17
C ASP A 200 0.87 8.05 16.94
N ALA A 201 -0.12 7.96 17.82
CA ALA A 201 -1.38 8.69 17.72
C ALA A 201 -1.20 10.22 17.66
N ALA A 202 -0.25 10.79 18.41
CA ALA A 202 0.02 12.23 18.41
C ALA A 202 0.59 12.68 17.06
N LYS A 203 1.46 11.86 16.47
CA LYS A 203 2.06 12.12 15.18
C LYS A 203 1.04 12.00 14.04
N LEU A 204 0.18 10.99 14.08
CA LEU A 204 -0.92 10.83 13.12
C LEU A 204 -1.81 12.06 13.07
N LYS A 205 -2.24 12.59 14.22
CA LYS A 205 -2.99 13.85 14.30
C LYS A 205 -2.22 15.04 13.76
N THR A 206 -0.95 15.20 14.15
CA THR A 206 -0.10 16.32 13.71
C THR A 206 0.12 16.33 12.19
N LEU A 207 0.14 15.15 11.58
CA LEU A 207 0.31 14.97 10.14
C LEU A 207 -1.01 14.96 9.37
N GLY A 208 -2.16 15.08 10.06
CA GLY A 208 -3.49 15.09 9.45
C GLY A 208 -3.95 13.71 8.98
N LEU A 209 -3.30 12.64 9.41
CA LEU A 209 -3.65 11.26 9.03
C LEU A 209 -4.72 10.64 9.95
N ASP A 210 -5.10 11.32 11.03
CA ASP A 210 -6.18 10.95 11.93
C ASP A 210 -7.18 12.10 12.02
N GLY A 211 -8.47 11.84 11.72
CA GLY A 211 -9.56 12.81 11.74
C GLY A 211 -10.24 12.99 10.40
N SER A 212 -10.97 14.07 10.26
CA SER A 212 -11.81 14.35 9.09
C SER A 212 -11.27 15.52 8.26
N ASP A 213 -11.67 15.55 7.00
CA ASP A 213 -11.47 16.70 6.12
C ASP A 213 -12.39 17.86 6.57
N PRO A 214 -11.89 19.11 6.69
CA PRO A 214 -12.72 20.23 7.10
C PRO A 214 -13.96 20.49 6.22
N ALA A 215 -13.88 20.25 4.91
CA ALA A 215 -15.00 20.38 4.00
C ALA A 215 -16.07 19.31 4.25
N TYR A 216 -15.65 18.07 4.57
CA TYR A 216 -16.55 17.00 4.97
C TYR A 216 -17.24 17.31 6.31
N GLU A 217 -16.51 17.82 7.28
CA GLU A 217 -17.06 18.28 8.57
C GLU A 217 -18.08 19.40 8.42
N GLN A 218 -17.81 20.36 7.52
CA GLN A 218 -18.74 21.41 7.20
C GLN A 218 -20.01 20.85 6.57
N TRP A 219 -19.89 19.96 5.59
CA TRP A 219 -21.01 19.29 4.95
C TRP A 219 -21.86 18.52 5.96
N LEU A 220 -21.24 17.77 6.89
CA LEU A 220 -21.97 17.08 7.95
C LEU A 220 -22.79 18.04 8.83
N ARG A 221 -22.23 19.20 9.21
CA ARG A 221 -22.96 20.21 10.01
C ARG A 221 -24.16 20.79 9.25
N GLU A 222 -24.00 21.04 7.97
CA GLU A 222 -25.05 21.62 7.12
C GLU A 222 -26.19 20.64 6.86
N ASN A 223 -25.88 19.33 6.75
CA ASN A 223 -26.85 18.29 6.41
C ASN A 223 -27.30 17.45 7.62
N SER A 224 -26.75 17.67 8.81
CA SER A 224 -27.13 16.94 10.02
C SER A 224 -28.60 17.13 10.44
N ASN A 225 -29.24 18.23 10.02
CA ASN A 225 -30.65 18.51 10.28
C ASN A 225 -31.61 17.81 9.28
N GLU A 226 -31.11 17.26 8.19
CA GLU A 226 -31.92 16.55 7.18
C GLU A 226 -31.99 15.04 7.41
N GLN A 227 -31.20 14.47 8.32
CA GLN A 227 -31.34 13.09 8.74
C GLN A 227 -32.45 12.98 9.81
N PRO A 228 -33.68 12.53 9.45
CA PRO A 228 -34.66 12.17 10.46
C PRO A 228 -34.07 11.04 11.29
N ALA A 229 -34.17 11.21 12.63
CA ALA A 229 -33.64 10.30 13.63
C ALA A 229 -33.79 8.81 13.25
N ARG A 230 -32.70 8.18 12.76
CA ARG A 230 -32.59 6.72 12.59
C ARG A 230 -32.36 5.99 13.92
N SER A 231 -32.63 6.67 15.03
CA SER A 231 -32.51 6.11 16.37
C SER A 231 -33.91 5.85 16.93
N ASN A 232 -34.59 4.81 16.47
CA ASN A 232 -35.62 4.08 17.22
C ASN A 232 -36.26 3.02 16.32
N ARG A 233 -35.50 1.96 16.03
CA ARG A 233 -36.07 0.65 15.75
C ARG A 233 -35.25 -0.34 16.56
N GLU A 234 -35.69 -0.54 17.78
CA GLU A 234 -35.45 -1.76 18.55
C GLU A 234 -36.16 -2.96 17.89
#